data_0afe3027b9b4b7a0ec1a5da733573fc3
#
_entry.id   0afe3027b9b4b7a0ec1a5da733573fc3
#
_cell.length_a   1.000
_cell.length_b   1.000
_cell.length_c   1.000
_cell.angle_alpha   90.00
_cell.angle_beta   90.00
_cell.angle_gamma   90.00
#
_symmetry.space_group_name_H-M   'P 1'
#
loop_
_entity.id
_entity.type
_entity.pdbx_description
1 polymer ?
#
loop_
_entity_poly.entity_id
_entity_poly.type
_entity_poly.pdbx_seq_one_letter_code
_entity_poly.pdbx_strand_id
1 'polypeptide(L)'
;NRTLRRHFPEEEIFRIDHFLGKEPVQNITYTRFANPLLEPVWNRDHIHRVQITMAEDFGVRNRGRFYEEAGAIRDVVQNHLLQLLAIAAMDPPGGAGADALGDEKVRLLEHVQPFEAQNVVRGQYGGYRSADGVAPDSTVETYVAMKLFIDSWRWSGVPFYIRAGKELAVRSTELFVEFKRPPRDLFGEVVPPGSSHVRMRIGPDIAVG
;
A
#
# COMPACT_ATOMS: atom_id res chain seq x y z
N ASN A 1 12.55 16.28 12.65
CA ASN A 1 13.65 15.31 12.67
C ASN A 1 15.05 15.93 12.84
N ARG A 2 15.45 16.98 12.07
CA ARG A 2 16.76 17.64 12.27
C ARG A 2 16.97 18.16 13.70
N THR A 3 15.95 18.72 14.32
CA THR A 3 16.02 19.25 15.69
C THR A 3 16.23 18.12 16.70
N LEU A 4 15.47 17.02 16.57
CA LEU A 4 15.61 15.88 17.47
C LEU A 4 17.01 15.25 17.38
N ARG A 5 17.52 15.02 16.17
CA ARG A 5 18.86 14.44 15.94
C ARG A 5 20.03 15.28 16.44
N ARG A 6 19.80 16.57 16.80
CA ARG A 6 20.83 17.41 17.44
C ARG A 6 20.95 17.14 18.94
N HIS A 7 19.94 16.56 19.55
CA HIS A 7 19.84 16.38 20.99
C HIS A 7 19.79 14.94 21.43
N PHE A 8 19.33 14.05 20.52
CA PHE A 8 19.16 12.61 20.79
C PHE A 8 19.82 11.79 19.69
N PRO A 9 20.53 10.73 20.03
CA PRO A 9 21.02 9.76 19.05
C PRO A 9 19.83 9.04 18.38
N GLU A 10 20.04 8.50 17.17
CA GLU A 10 18.94 7.93 16.36
C GLU A 10 18.28 6.73 17.06
N GLU A 11 19.03 5.94 17.79
CA GLU A 11 18.55 4.78 18.56
C GLU A 11 17.59 5.14 19.70
N GLU A 12 17.55 6.40 20.13
CA GLU A 12 16.61 6.90 21.12
C GLU A 12 15.34 7.53 20.50
N ILE A 13 15.26 7.59 19.15
CA ILE A 13 14.14 8.21 18.43
C ILE A 13 13.23 7.13 17.86
N PHE A 14 12.09 6.90 18.50
CA PHE A 14 11.09 5.94 18.04
C PHE A 14 10.03 6.63 17.17
N ARG A 15 9.96 6.23 15.89
CA ARG A 15 8.92 6.69 14.96
C ARG A 15 7.82 5.64 14.91
N ILE A 16 6.64 6.03 15.37
CA ILE A 16 5.51 5.12 15.47
C ILE A 16 4.56 5.36 14.30
N ASP A 17 4.42 4.36 13.43
CA ASP A 17 3.26 4.21 12.58
C ASP A 17 2.34 3.15 13.22
N HIS A 18 1.25 3.62 13.84
CA HIS A 18 0.29 2.75 14.54
C HIS A 18 -0.33 1.68 13.63
N PHE A 19 -0.33 1.90 12.32
CA PHE A 19 -0.86 0.96 11.35
C PHE A 19 -0.01 -0.32 11.28
N LEU A 20 1.31 -0.20 11.40
CA LEU A 20 2.23 -1.33 11.44
C LEU A 20 2.09 -2.20 12.69
N GLY A 21 1.55 -1.65 13.77
CA GLY A 21 1.26 -2.40 15.00
C GLY A 21 0.03 -3.29 14.91
N LYS A 22 -0.75 -3.19 13.83
CA LYS A 22 -1.93 -4.05 13.64
C LYS A 22 -1.50 -5.46 13.26
N GLU A 23 -2.06 -6.45 13.96
CA GLU A 23 -1.81 -7.88 13.69
C GLU A 23 -2.00 -8.26 12.20
N PRO A 24 -3.08 -7.83 11.51
CA PRO A 24 -3.25 -8.16 10.09
C PRO A 24 -2.14 -7.64 9.19
N VAL A 25 -1.49 -6.52 9.53
CA VAL A 25 -0.36 -5.99 8.77
C VAL A 25 0.90 -6.82 9.01
N GLN A 26 1.12 -7.25 10.25
CA GLN A 26 2.22 -8.15 10.59
C GLN A 26 2.06 -9.52 9.92
N ASN A 27 0.84 -10.00 9.78
CA ASN A 27 0.51 -11.26 9.11
C ASN A 27 0.96 -11.29 7.64
N ILE A 28 1.11 -10.15 6.97
CA ILE A 28 1.69 -10.10 5.61
C ILE A 28 3.13 -10.61 5.62
N THR A 29 3.92 -10.19 6.59
CA THR A 29 5.31 -10.64 6.75
C THR A 29 5.37 -12.15 7.02
N TYR A 30 4.52 -12.65 7.92
CA TYR A 30 4.43 -14.09 8.21
C TYR A 30 3.97 -14.87 6.98
N THR A 31 2.94 -14.42 6.27
CA THR A 31 2.44 -15.09 5.06
C THR A 31 3.54 -15.19 4.01
N ARG A 32 4.35 -14.16 3.84
CA ARG A 32 5.44 -14.17 2.87
C ARG A 32 6.62 -15.04 3.31
N PHE A 33 7.14 -14.81 4.50
CA PHE A 33 8.46 -15.32 4.89
C PHE A 33 8.42 -16.60 5.73
N ALA A 34 7.27 -16.94 6.31
CA ALA A 34 7.08 -18.23 6.97
C ALA A 34 6.44 -19.30 6.05
N ASN A 35 6.14 -18.95 4.79
CA ASN A 35 5.52 -19.86 3.84
C ASN A 35 6.44 -20.15 2.66
N PRO A 36 7.12 -21.30 2.64
CA PRO A 36 8.09 -21.64 1.59
C PRO A 36 7.47 -21.79 0.20
N LEU A 37 6.15 -21.90 0.07
CA LEU A 37 5.48 -22.00 -1.23
C LEU A 37 5.35 -20.65 -1.94
N LEU A 38 5.30 -19.54 -1.19
CA LEU A 38 5.04 -18.23 -1.76
C LEU A 38 6.32 -17.52 -2.22
N GLU A 39 7.41 -17.58 -1.45
CA GLU A 39 8.61 -16.82 -1.75
C GLU A 39 9.21 -17.11 -3.14
N PRO A 40 9.29 -18.38 -3.61
CA PRO A 40 9.79 -18.68 -4.97
C PRO A 40 8.97 -18.07 -6.11
N VAL A 41 7.68 -17.84 -5.89
CA VAL A 41 6.76 -17.28 -6.90
C VAL A 41 6.45 -15.80 -6.68
N TRP A 42 7.04 -15.18 -5.65
CA TRP A 42 6.79 -13.78 -5.27
C TRP A 42 7.71 -12.81 -6.00
N ASN A 43 7.64 -12.83 -7.34
CA ASN A 43 8.52 -12.05 -8.21
C ASN A 43 7.89 -11.80 -9.59
N ARG A 44 8.59 -11.02 -10.41
CA ARG A 44 8.20 -10.62 -11.77
C ARG A 44 7.89 -11.78 -12.72
N ASP A 45 8.45 -12.97 -12.48
CA ASP A 45 8.26 -14.09 -13.38
C ASP A 45 6.87 -14.71 -13.22
N HIS A 46 6.27 -14.57 -12.04
CA HIS A 46 4.97 -15.16 -11.68
C HIS A 46 3.87 -14.13 -11.43
N ILE A 47 4.22 -12.94 -10.87
CA ILE A 47 3.23 -11.91 -10.53
C ILE A 47 2.95 -11.03 -11.72
N HIS A 48 1.65 -10.83 -11.98
CA HIS A 48 1.14 -9.94 -13.02
C HIS A 48 1.04 -8.50 -12.53
N ARG A 49 0.46 -8.31 -11.34
CA ARG A 49 0.30 -7.00 -10.70
C ARG A 49 0.06 -7.11 -9.21
N VAL A 50 0.32 -6.01 -8.51
CA VAL A 50 0.02 -5.86 -7.08
C VAL A 50 -0.91 -4.67 -6.90
N GLN A 51 -1.93 -4.80 -6.06
CA GLN A 51 -2.86 -3.72 -5.73
C GLN A 51 -2.93 -3.55 -4.21
N ILE A 52 -2.80 -2.32 -3.75
CA ILE A 52 -2.94 -1.94 -2.35
C ILE A 52 -4.09 -0.93 -2.28
N THR A 53 -5.12 -1.26 -1.53
CA THR A 53 -6.32 -0.44 -1.43
C THR A 53 -6.60 -0.08 0.03
N MET A 54 -6.93 1.19 0.27
CA MET A 54 -7.51 1.66 1.52
C MET A 54 -8.76 2.50 1.20
N ALA A 55 -9.90 1.84 1.21
CA ALA A 55 -11.21 2.44 0.95
C ALA A 55 -11.93 2.67 2.27
N GLU A 56 -12.45 3.87 2.46
CA GLU A 56 -13.25 4.27 3.61
C GLU A 56 -14.67 4.66 3.13
N ASP A 57 -15.69 4.16 3.78
CA ASP A 57 -17.12 4.42 3.48
C ASP A 57 -17.67 5.67 4.19
N PHE A 58 -16.79 6.51 4.71
CA PHE A 58 -17.13 7.75 5.39
C PHE A 58 -16.22 8.89 4.91
N GLY A 59 -16.74 10.12 5.05
CA GLY A 59 -16.02 11.35 4.71
C GLY A 59 -15.09 11.85 5.79
N VAL A 60 -14.73 13.13 5.71
CA VAL A 60 -13.80 13.77 6.67
C VAL A 60 -14.42 14.03 8.03
N ARG A 61 -15.76 13.96 8.16
CA ARG A 61 -16.51 14.23 9.39
C ARG A 61 -16.11 15.60 9.99
N ASN A 62 -15.70 15.64 11.25
CA ASN A 62 -15.24 16.83 11.97
C ASN A 62 -13.75 17.14 11.77
N ARG A 63 -13.08 16.50 10.78
CA ARG A 63 -11.66 16.67 10.51
C ARG A 63 -11.36 17.43 9.21
N GLY A 64 -12.33 18.21 8.69
CA GLY A 64 -12.18 18.93 7.42
C GLY A 64 -10.96 19.81 7.40
N ARG A 65 -10.71 20.61 8.45
CA ARG A 65 -9.52 21.47 8.54
C ARG A 65 -8.19 20.69 8.46
N PHE A 66 -8.08 19.59 9.19
CA PHE A 66 -6.90 18.73 9.13
C PHE A 66 -6.71 18.15 7.72
N TYR A 67 -7.83 17.70 7.13
CA TYR A 67 -7.79 17.06 5.82
C TYR A 67 -7.45 18.04 4.71
N GLU A 68 -7.86 19.30 4.85
CA GLU A 68 -7.49 20.39 3.96
C GLU A 68 -5.97 20.65 3.91
N GLU A 69 -5.28 20.40 5.01
CA GLU A 69 -3.81 20.51 5.07
C GLU A 69 -3.10 19.24 4.57
N ALA A 70 -3.70 18.07 4.72
CA ALA A 70 -3.07 16.80 4.45
C ALA A 70 -3.44 16.17 3.09
N GLY A 71 -4.73 16.04 2.80
CA GLY A 71 -5.22 15.24 1.68
C GLY A 71 -4.97 13.74 1.84
N ALA A 72 -5.50 12.94 0.92
CA ALA A 72 -5.37 11.49 0.95
C ALA A 72 -3.90 11.02 0.80
N ILE A 73 -3.09 11.75 0.05
CA ILE A 73 -1.69 11.37 -0.20
C ILE A 73 -0.89 11.44 1.11
N ARG A 74 -0.96 12.55 1.85
CA ARG A 74 -0.21 12.69 3.10
C ARG A 74 -0.84 11.94 4.26
N ASP A 75 -2.20 11.85 4.29
CA ASP A 75 -2.91 11.18 5.39
C ASP A 75 -2.65 9.67 5.41
N VAL A 76 -2.65 9.01 4.26
CA VAL A 76 -2.59 7.54 4.22
C VAL A 76 -1.59 6.95 3.23
N VAL A 77 -1.31 7.58 2.08
CA VAL A 77 -0.41 6.98 1.09
C VAL A 77 1.04 7.07 1.54
N GLN A 78 1.49 8.27 1.89
CA GLN A 78 2.88 8.58 2.22
C GLN A 78 3.39 7.84 3.48
N ASN A 79 2.50 7.35 4.31
CA ASN A 79 2.80 6.57 5.50
C ASN A 79 2.32 5.13 5.37
N HIS A 80 1.05 4.86 5.63
CA HIS A 80 0.50 3.51 5.76
C HIS A 80 0.63 2.67 4.49
N LEU A 81 0.28 3.23 3.31
CA LEU A 81 0.27 2.44 2.08
C LEU A 81 1.68 2.21 1.51
N LEU A 82 2.61 3.15 1.69
CA LEU A 82 4.02 2.91 1.36
C LEU A 82 4.66 1.89 2.31
N GLN A 83 4.24 1.82 3.57
CA GLN A 83 4.68 0.75 4.48
C GLN A 83 4.15 -0.61 4.03
N LEU A 84 2.87 -0.69 3.61
CA LEU A 84 2.32 -1.92 3.04
C LEU A 84 3.05 -2.33 1.77
N LEU A 85 3.35 -1.37 0.89
CA LEU A 85 4.15 -1.61 -0.31
C LEU A 85 5.50 -2.21 0.06
N ALA A 86 6.20 -1.59 1.02
CA ALA A 86 7.51 -2.05 1.45
C ALA A 86 7.46 -3.49 1.98
N ILE A 87 6.53 -3.80 2.88
CA ILE A 87 6.36 -5.15 3.44
C ILE A 87 5.97 -6.16 2.35
N ALA A 88 5.10 -5.76 1.41
CA ALA A 88 4.64 -6.64 0.34
C ALA A 88 5.73 -6.96 -0.69
N ALA A 89 6.69 -6.04 -0.90
CA ALA A 89 7.61 -6.13 -2.02
C ALA A 89 9.10 -6.30 -1.63
N MET A 90 9.50 -6.03 -0.36
CA MET A 90 10.90 -6.18 0.07
C MET A 90 11.41 -7.60 -0.06
N ASP A 91 12.71 -7.77 -0.10
CA ASP A 91 13.37 -9.07 0.03
C ASP A 91 13.28 -9.59 1.48
N PRO A 92 13.47 -10.90 1.71
CA PRO A 92 13.54 -11.43 3.06
C PRO A 92 14.64 -10.73 3.86
N PRO A 93 14.34 -10.23 5.08
CA PRO A 93 15.36 -9.59 5.90
C PRO A 93 16.55 -10.52 6.19
N GLY A 94 17.76 -9.99 6.13
CA GLY A 94 18.99 -10.74 6.39
C GLY A 94 19.19 -11.18 7.85
N GLY A 95 18.27 -10.83 8.75
CA GLY A 95 18.30 -11.17 10.18
C GLY A 95 16.94 -10.97 10.84
N ALA A 96 16.82 -11.40 12.09
CA ALA A 96 15.58 -11.33 12.87
C ALA A 96 15.36 -9.98 13.61
N GLY A 97 16.32 -9.04 13.53
CA GLY A 97 16.24 -7.76 14.22
C GLY A 97 15.35 -6.73 13.53
N ALA A 98 14.85 -5.77 14.30
CA ALA A 98 14.06 -4.66 13.77
C ALA A 98 14.82 -3.83 12.72
N ASP A 99 16.13 -3.68 12.89
CA ASP A 99 16.99 -2.95 11.96
C ASP A 99 17.04 -3.66 10.59
N ALA A 100 17.19 -4.99 10.57
CA ALA A 100 17.20 -5.76 9.33
C ALA A 100 15.91 -5.60 8.51
N LEU A 101 14.76 -5.55 9.20
CA LEU A 101 13.47 -5.27 8.56
C LEU A 101 13.40 -3.82 8.04
N GLY A 102 13.93 -2.88 8.80
CA GLY A 102 14.03 -1.47 8.42
C GLY A 102 14.88 -1.27 7.18
N ASP A 103 16.05 -1.88 7.15
CA ASP A 103 17.00 -1.77 6.04
C ASP A 103 16.42 -2.31 4.72
N GLU A 104 15.72 -3.45 4.77
CA GLU A 104 15.08 -4.00 3.56
C GLU A 104 13.93 -3.11 3.05
N LYS A 105 13.16 -2.49 3.95
CA LYS A 105 12.15 -1.51 3.54
C LYS A 105 12.78 -0.29 2.86
N VAL A 106 13.86 0.24 3.44
CA VAL A 106 14.59 1.38 2.85
C VAL A 106 15.14 1.00 1.49
N ARG A 107 15.82 -0.14 1.38
CA ARG A 107 16.36 -0.65 0.11
C ARG A 107 15.29 -0.75 -0.96
N LEU A 108 14.11 -1.30 -0.63
CA LEU A 108 13.01 -1.36 -1.58
C LEU A 108 12.54 0.01 -2.02
N LEU A 109 12.31 0.92 -1.05
CA LEU A 109 11.75 2.24 -1.34
C LEU A 109 12.71 3.11 -2.18
N GLU A 110 14.02 2.92 -2.07
CA GLU A 110 15.01 3.57 -2.93
C GLU A 110 14.91 3.16 -4.41
N HIS A 111 14.34 1.98 -4.68
CA HIS A 111 14.12 1.48 -6.04
C HIS A 111 12.72 1.81 -6.60
N VAL A 112 11.85 2.45 -5.81
CA VAL A 112 10.56 2.93 -6.32
C VAL A 112 10.81 4.08 -7.29
N GLN A 113 10.33 3.93 -8.52
CA GLN A 113 10.47 4.98 -9.53
C GLN A 113 9.68 6.23 -9.12
N PRO A 114 10.17 7.44 -9.47
CA PRO A 114 9.44 8.67 -9.22
C PRO A 114 8.02 8.62 -9.80
N PHE A 115 7.08 9.20 -9.07
CA PHE A 115 5.69 9.28 -9.53
C PHE A 115 5.56 10.26 -10.69
N GLU A 116 5.06 9.77 -11.81
CA GLU A 116 4.74 10.60 -12.97
C GLU A 116 3.28 11.04 -12.91
N ALA A 117 3.00 12.29 -13.26
CA ALA A 117 1.65 12.87 -13.19
C ALA A 117 0.61 12.05 -13.97
N GLN A 118 0.99 11.48 -15.11
CA GLN A 118 0.12 10.63 -15.94
C GLN A 118 -0.27 9.31 -15.25
N ASN A 119 0.47 8.89 -14.25
CA ASN A 119 0.22 7.68 -13.46
C ASN A 119 -0.54 7.96 -12.16
N VAL A 120 -1.04 9.19 -11.98
CA VAL A 120 -1.75 9.61 -10.75
C VAL A 120 -3.10 10.24 -11.11
N VAL A 121 -4.17 9.69 -10.55
CA VAL A 121 -5.51 10.27 -10.60
C VAL A 121 -5.89 10.75 -9.22
N ARG A 122 -6.37 11.99 -9.10
CA ARG A 122 -6.87 12.59 -7.86
C ARG A 122 -8.32 12.99 -8.03
N GLY A 123 -9.10 12.92 -6.97
CA GLY A 123 -10.49 13.32 -6.96
C GLY A 123 -10.97 13.75 -5.59
N GLN A 124 -12.17 14.28 -5.55
CA GLN A 124 -12.89 14.61 -4.32
C GLN A 124 -14.25 13.91 -4.35
N TYR A 125 -14.73 13.45 -3.19
CA TYR A 125 -16.11 12.98 -3.08
C TYR A 125 -17.09 14.17 -3.09
N GLY A 126 -18.34 13.91 -3.51
CA GLY A 126 -19.39 14.92 -3.50
C GLY A 126 -19.68 15.45 -2.10
N GLY A 127 -19.71 16.78 -1.92
CA GLY A 127 -19.93 17.39 -0.62
C GLY A 127 -18.67 17.67 0.22
N TYR A 128 -17.49 17.29 -0.22
CA TYR A 128 -16.25 17.58 0.52
C TYR A 128 -16.08 19.08 0.82
N ARG A 129 -16.32 19.94 -0.16
CA ARG A 129 -16.20 21.39 -0.02
C ARG A 129 -17.25 22.04 0.88
N SER A 130 -18.29 21.29 1.26
CA SER A 130 -19.31 21.74 2.21
C SER A 130 -18.98 21.30 3.65
N ALA A 131 -17.92 20.55 3.85
CA ALA A 131 -17.48 20.13 5.18
C ALA A 131 -16.89 21.29 5.97
N ASP A 132 -17.12 21.32 7.28
CA ASP A 132 -16.57 22.34 8.16
C ASP A 132 -15.05 22.37 8.11
N GLY A 133 -14.48 23.58 7.96
CA GLY A 133 -13.02 23.79 7.87
C GLY A 133 -12.39 23.49 6.52
N VAL A 134 -13.19 23.24 5.47
CA VAL A 134 -12.74 23.05 4.09
C VAL A 134 -12.98 24.34 3.28
N ALA A 135 -12.00 24.73 2.46
CA ALA A 135 -12.16 25.90 1.58
C ALA A 135 -13.18 25.60 0.46
N PRO A 136 -14.07 26.55 0.10
CA PRO A 136 -15.10 26.35 -0.93
C PRO A 136 -14.52 26.00 -2.31
N ASP A 137 -13.31 26.44 -2.58
CA ASP A 137 -12.55 26.20 -3.82
C ASP A 137 -11.44 25.16 -3.67
N SER A 138 -11.46 24.38 -2.58
CA SER A 138 -10.45 23.37 -2.29
C SER A 138 -10.20 22.44 -3.48
N THR A 139 -8.92 22.17 -3.74
CA THR A 139 -8.44 21.18 -4.71
C THR A 139 -7.73 19.99 -4.03
N VAL A 140 -7.85 19.89 -2.70
CA VAL A 140 -7.23 18.81 -1.91
C VAL A 140 -7.95 17.50 -2.21
N GLU A 141 -7.17 16.49 -2.53
CA GLU A 141 -7.72 15.19 -2.90
C GLU A 141 -8.24 14.40 -1.70
N THR A 142 -9.45 13.86 -1.83
CA THR A 142 -10.03 12.87 -0.91
C THR A 142 -10.00 11.46 -1.47
N TYR A 143 -9.58 11.35 -2.73
CA TYR A 143 -9.33 10.11 -3.45
C TYR A 143 -8.05 10.23 -4.27
N VAL A 144 -7.29 9.16 -4.28
CA VAL A 144 -6.12 9.01 -5.15
C VAL A 144 -6.01 7.58 -5.65
N ALA A 145 -5.68 7.44 -6.92
CA ALA A 145 -5.23 6.18 -7.49
C ALA A 145 -3.92 6.43 -8.23
N MET A 146 -2.93 5.60 -8.01
CA MET A 146 -1.62 5.75 -8.62
C MET A 146 -1.05 4.41 -9.05
N LYS A 147 -0.29 4.44 -10.13
CA LYS A 147 0.48 3.34 -10.65
C LYS A 147 1.96 3.66 -10.47
N LEU A 148 2.70 2.71 -9.96
CA LEU A 148 4.15 2.82 -9.78
C LEU A 148 4.86 1.55 -10.21
N PHE A 149 6.17 1.66 -10.39
CA PHE A 149 7.07 0.56 -10.68
C PHE A 149 8.25 0.57 -9.71
N ILE A 150 8.81 -0.60 -9.50
CA ILE A 150 9.99 -0.81 -8.65
C ILE A 150 11.12 -1.32 -9.54
N ASP A 151 12.20 -0.56 -9.63
CA ASP A 151 13.36 -0.88 -10.47
C ASP A 151 14.31 -1.83 -9.73
N SER A 152 13.92 -3.09 -9.67
CA SER A 152 14.69 -4.15 -9.04
C SER A 152 14.60 -5.45 -9.85
N TRP A 153 15.54 -6.36 -9.63
CA TRP A 153 15.52 -7.68 -10.26
C TRP A 153 14.22 -8.45 -9.96
N ARG A 154 13.69 -8.30 -8.75
CA ARG A 154 12.46 -8.97 -8.33
C ARG A 154 11.22 -8.41 -9.03
N TRP A 155 11.15 -7.10 -9.29
CA TRP A 155 9.91 -6.42 -9.64
C TRP A 155 9.90 -5.71 -10.99
N SER A 156 11.02 -5.72 -11.73
CA SER A 156 11.08 -5.05 -13.02
C SER A 156 9.92 -5.43 -13.93
N GLY A 157 9.16 -4.42 -14.38
CA GLY A 157 8.00 -4.58 -15.26
C GLY A 157 6.69 -4.95 -14.57
N VAL A 158 6.67 -5.21 -13.26
CA VAL A 158 5.43 -5.47 -12.52
C VAL A 158 4.80 -4.15 -12.07
N PRO A 159 3.56 -3.84 -12.48
CA PRO A 159 2.86 -2.65 -12.00
C PRO A 159 2.32 -2.85 -10.59
N PHE A 160 2.52 -1.83 -9.75
CA PHE A 160 1.90 -1.70 -8.44
C PHE A 160 0.86 -0.59 -8.50
N TYR A 161 -0.34 -0.87 -8.03
CA TYR A 161 -1.43 0.09 -7.96
C TYR A 161 -1.74 0.40 -6.51
N ILE A 162 -1.69 1.66 -6.13
CA ILE A 162 -2.10 2.15 -4.81
C ILE A 162 -3.37 2.96 -4.99
N ARG A 163 -4.37 2.69 -4.15
CA ARG A 163 -5.64 3.39 -4.17
C ARG A 163 -6.09 3.68 -2.75
N ALA A 164 -6.43 4.94 -2.50
CA ALA A 164 -6.99 5.39 -1.24
C ALA A 164 -8.14 6.38 -1.47
N GLY A 165 -9.14 6.37 -0.62
CA GLY A 165 -10.20 7.37 -0.70
C GLY A 165 -11.27 7.25 0.36
N LYS A 166 -11.99 8.37 0.54
CA LYS A 166 -13.13 8.51 1.44
C LYS A 166 -14.44 8.53 0.66
N GLU A 167 -15.55 8.25 1.35
CA GLU A 167 -16.91 8.15 0.77
C GLU A 167 -16.97 7.18 -0.41
N LEU A 168 -16.28 6.06 -0.29
CA LEU A 168 -16.32 4.97 -1.27
C LEU A 168 -17.45 4.00 -0.91
N ALA A 169 -17.92 3.25 -1.91
CA ALA A 169 -19.05 2.32 -1.77
C ALA A 169 -18.83 1.21 -0.73
N VAL A 170 -17.58 0.92 -0.40
CA VAL A 170 -17.21 -0.14 0.55
C VAL A 170 -16.04 0.32 1.41
N ARG A 171 -16.00 -0.21 2.63
CA ARG A 171 -14.82 -0.09 3.49
C ARG A 171 -13.94 -1.32 3.30
N SER A 172 -12.70 -1.11 2.86
CA SER A 172 -11.75 -2.20 2.67
C SER A 172 -10.32 -1.69 2.75
N THR A 173 -9.50 -2.38 3.54
CA THR A 173 -8.04 -2.24 3.47
C THR A 173 -7.46 -3.60 3.10
N GLU A 174 -6.79 -3.67 1.95
CA GLU A 174 -6.33 -4.95 1.42
C GLU A 174 -5.08 -4.83 0.56
N LEU A 175 -4.32 -5.92 0.54
CA LEU A 175 -3.28 -6.23 -0.41
C LEU A 175 -3.80 -7.34 -1.33
N PHE A 176 -3.77 -7.12 -2.63
CA PHE A 176 -4.18 -8.07 -3.66
C PHE A 176 -3.01 -8.31 -4.62
N VAL A 177 -2.57 -9.55 -4.71
CA VAL A 177 -1.46 -9.97 -5.57
C VAL A 177 -1.98 -10.94 -6.61
N GLU A 178 -1.96 -10.53 -7.85
CA GLU A 178 -2.46 -11.32 -8.98
C GLU A 178 -1.31 -11.98 -9.71
N PHE A 179 -1.39 -13.28 -9.88
CA PHE A 179 -0.41 -14.04 -10.65
C PHE A 179 -0.67 -13.94 -12.15
N LYS A 180 0.36 -14.20 -12.94
CA LYS A 180 0.24 -14.34 -14.39
C LYS A 180 -0.66 -15.50 -14.74
N ARG A 181 -1.41 -15.36 -15.82
CA ARG A 181 -2.22 -16.44 -16.35
C ARG A 181 -1.33 -17.53 -16.94
N PRO A 182 -1.78 -18.79 -16.92
CA PRO A 182 -1.12 -19.84 -17.69
C PRO A 182 -0.97 -19.40 -19.15
N PRO A 183 0.14 -19.75 -19.81
CA PRO A 183 0.41 -19.34 -21.19
C PRO A 183 -0.59 -19.96 -22.19
N ARG A 184 -1.31 -20.97 -21.75
CA ARG A 184 -2.30 -21.68 -22.57
C ARG A 184 -3.49 -22.11 -21.71
N ASP A 185 -4.69 -21.78 -22.17
CA ASP A 185 -5.92 -22.34 -21.61
C ASP A 185 -6.13 -23.74 -22.20
N LEU A 186 -6.07 -24.75 -21.33
CA LEU A 186 -6.27 -26.15 -21.71
C LEU A 186 -7.68 -26.64 -21.43
N PHE A 187 -8.48 -25.87 -20.71
CA PHE A 187 -9.79 -26.31 -20.21
C PHE A 187 -10.96 -25.51 -20.80
N GLY A 188 -10.69 -24.51 -21.62
CA GLY A 188 -11.70 -23.66 -22.25
C GLY A 188 -12.54 -22.90 -21.21
N GLU A 189 -13.87 -22.94 -21.39
CA GLU A 189 -14.80 -22.22 -20.50
C GLU A 189 -14.89 -22.74 -19.05
N VAL A 190 -14.22 -23.87 -18.76
CA VAL A 190 -14.24 -24.49 -17.42
C VAL A 190 -13.31 -23.73 -16.44
N VAL A 191 -12.35 -22.96 -16.95
CA VAL A 191 -11.50 -22.13 -16.11
C VAL A 191 -12.22 -20.82 -15.80
N PRO A 192 -12.47 -20.49 -14.52
CA PRO A 192 -13.07 -19.21 -14.18
C PRO A 192 -12.31 -18.05 -14.82
N PRO A 193 -12.99 -16.99 -15.30
CA PRO A 193 -12.34 -15.84 -15.90
C PRO A 193 -11.61 -15.01 -14.83
N GLY A 194 -10.51 -15.52 -14.32
CA GLY A 194 -9.69 -14.89 -13.30
C GLY A 194 -8.32 -15.55 -13.21
N SER A 195 -7.32 -14.74 -12.89
CA SER A 195 -5.99 -15.26 -12.55
C SER A 195 -5.98 -15.76 -11.11
N SER A 196 -5.12 -16.73 -10.81
CA SER A 196 -4.81 -17.09 -9.43
C SER A 196 -4.32 -15.83 -8.70
N HIS A 197 -4.70 -15.68 -7.43
CA HIS A 197 -4.29 -14.51 -6.65
C HIS A 197 -4.12 -14.86 -5.18
N VAL A 198 -3.40 -14.02 -4.48
CA VAL A 198 -3.37 -13.95 -3.01
C VAL A 198 -4.02 -12.64 -2.60
N ARG A 199 -5.04 -12.73 -1.78
CA ARG A 199 -5.76 -11.57 -1.22
C ARG A 199 -5.62 -11.57 0.30
N MET A 200 -5.05 -10.50 0.82
CA MET A 200 -4.89 -10.29 2.26
C MET A 200 -5.74 -9.09 2.66
N ARG A 201 -6.86 -9.34 3.34
CA ARG A 201 -7.70 -8.28 3.91
C ARG A 201 -7.21 -7.93 5.31
N ILE A 202 -6.95 -6.64 5.50
CA ILE A 202 -6.46 -6.05 6.75
C ILE A 202 -7.62 -5.49 7.57
N GLY A 203 -8.71 -5.12 6.91
CA GLY A 203 -9.91 -4.61 7.53
C GLY A 203 -11.05 -4.35 6.53
N PRO A 204 -12.31 -4.29 7.01
CA PRO A 204 -12.75 -4.53 8.39
C PRO A 204 -12.62 -5.98 8.84
N ASP A 205 -12.85 -6.95 7.92
CA ASP A 205 -12.72 -8.38 8.19
C ASP A 205 -11.33 -8.85 7.79
N ILE A 206 -10.65 -9.55 8.70
CA ILE A 206 -9.30 -10.06 8.46
C ILE A 206 -9.42 -11.40 7.74
N ALA A 207 -8.77 -11.54 6.60
CA ALA A 207 -8.76 -12.79 5.85
C ALA A 207 -7.51 -12.88 4.95
N VAL A 208 -7.04 -14.11 4.75
CA VAL A 208 -6.05 -14.48 3.72
C VAL A 208 -6.68 -15.57 2.87
N GLY A 209 -6.69 -15.36 1.56
CA GLY A 209 -7.28 -16.30 0.59
C GLY A 209 -6.62 -16.20 -0.78
#